data_5a9a93f0883bbaa7e6a3237e520c1bb9
#
_entry.id   5a9a93f0883bbaa7e6a3237e520c1bb9
#
_cell.length_a   1.000
_cell.length_b   1.000
_cell.length_c   1.000
_cell.angle_alpha   90.00
_cell.angle_beta   90.00
_cell.angle_gamma   90.00
#
_symmetry.space_group_name_H-M   'P 1'
#
loop_
_entity.id
_entity.type
_entity.pdbx_description
1 polymer ?
#
loop_
_entity_poly.entity_id
_entity_poly.type
_entity_poly.pdbx_seq_one_letter_code
_entity_poly.pdbx_strand_id
1 'polypeptide(L)' 'DATSDLTSSLRDDKLVLDARDDAARFVASQGDLCGAHLEAALRHIRSQQPELSASDLQLAQAILAL' A
#
# COMPACT_ATOMS: atom_id res chain seq x y z
N ASP A 1 -4.65 13.83 10.53
CA ASP A 1 -4.04 12.57 10.85
C ASP A 1 -3.30 12.03 9.63
N ALA A 2 -2.08 11.53 9.85
CA ALA A 2 -1.19 11.10 8.76
C ALA A 2 -1.79 9.96 7.94
N THR A 3 -2.54 9.06 8.58
CA THR A 3 -3.18 7.94 7.89
C THR A 3 -4.28 8.42 6.94
N SER A 4 -5.05 9.40 7.34
CA SER A 4 -6.10 9.96 6.50
C SER A 4 -5.52 10.67 5.29
N ASP A 5 -4.44 11.43 5.49
CA ASP A 5 -3.75 12.12 4.41
C ASP A 5 -3.15 11.11 3.42
N LEU A 6 -2.57 10.04 3.95
CA LEU A 6 -2.01 8.98 3.12
C LEU A 6 -3.11 8.33 2.27
N THR A 7 -4.24 7.98 2.87
CA THR A 7 -5.35 7.36 2.16
C THR A 7 -5.88 8.26 1.04
N SER A 8 -6.04 9.55 1.31
CA SER A 8 -6.48 10.52 0.30
C SER A 8 -5.49 10.60 -0.86
N SER A 9 -4.21 10.60 -0.54
CA SER A 9 -3.15 10.68 -1.54
C SER A 9 -3.12 9.44 -2.42
N LEU A 10 -3.38 8.26 -1.86
CA LEU A 10 -3.32 6.99 -2.59
C LEU A 10 -4.55 6.76 -3.46
N ARG A 11 -5.67 7.35 -3.13
CA ARG A 11 -6.95 7.07 -3.79
C ARG A 11 -6.92 7.31 -5.30
N ASP A 12 -6.19 8.33 -5.75
CA ASP A 12 -6.11 8.68 -7.17
C ASP A 12 -4.92 8.07 -7.87
N ASP A 13 -4.14 7.24 -7.17
CA ASP A 13 -2.94 6.66 -7.73
C ASP A 13 -3.27 5.30 -8.37
N LYS A 14 -3.17 5.26 -9.70
CA LYS A 14 -3.48 4.06 -10.45
C LYS A 14 -2.59 2.88 -10.05
N LEU A 15 -1.32 3.14 -9.78
CA LEU A 15 -0.39 2.10 -9.37
C LEU A 15 -0.84 1.44 -8.07
N VAL A 16 -1.31 2.25 -7.13
CA VAL A 16 -1.82 1.75 -5.85
C VAL A 16 -3.13 0.99 -6.05
N LEU A 17 -4.04 1.54 -6.85
CA LEU A 17 -5.32 0.88 -7.10
C LEU A 17 -5.14 -0.47 -7.79
N ASP A 18 -4.18 -0.57 -8.71
CA ASP A 18 -3.89 -1.83 -9.39
C ASP A 18 -3.30 -2.87 -8.44
N ALA A 19 -2.76 -2.44 -7.30
CA ALA A 19 -2.16 -3.32 -6.31
C ALA A 19 -3.17 -3.87 -5.28
N ARG A 20 -4.44 -3.52 -5.38
CA ARG A 20 -5.42 -3.92 -4.36
C ARG A 20 -5.55 -5.43 -4.22
N ASP A 21 -5.59 -6.15 -5.34
CA ASP A 21 -5.70 -7.61 -5.29
C ASP A 21 -4.46 -8.24 -4.65
N ASP A 22 -3.28 -7.74 -5.01
CA ASP A 22 -2.04 -8.20 -4.40
C ASP A 22 -2.01 -7.86 -2.91
N ALA A 23 -2.50 -6.67 -2.54
CA ALA A 23 -2.56 -6.26 -1.14
C ALA A 23 -3.47 -7.18 -0.34
N ALA A 24 -4.58 -7.61 -0.91
CA ALA A 24 -5.48 -8.55 -0.24
C ALA A 24 -4.79 -9.88 0.04
N ARG A 25 -4.05 -10.37 -0.93
CA ARG A 25 -3.28 -11.62 -0.76
C ARG A 25 -2.18 -11.46 0.26
N PHE A 26 -1.50 -10.32 0.23
CA PHE A 26 -0.43 -10.03 1.16
C PHE A 26 -0.94 -10.02 2.60
N VAL A 27 -2.06 -9.34 2.84
CA VAL A 27 -2.67 -9.29 4.16
C VAL A 27 -3.18 -10.67 4.59
N ALA A 28 -3.84 -11.39 3.69
CA ALA A 28 -4.38 -12.71 3.99
C ALA A 28 -3.29 -13.71 4.31
N SER A 29 -2.11 -13.57 3.71
CA SER A 29 -0.97 -14.46 3.95
C SER A 29 -0.04 -13.97 5.07
N GLN A 30 -0.40 -12.88 5.71
CA GLN A 30 0.39 -12.24 6.76
C GLN A 30 1.81 -11.87 6.27
N GLY A 31 1.86 -11.42 5.02
CA GLY A 31 3.10 -10.94 4.45
C GLY A 31 3.90 -11.94 3.63
N ASP A 32 3.40 -13.17 3.50
CA ASP A 32 4.10 -14.20 2.74
C ASP A 32 4.04 -13.99 1.22
N LEU A 33 2.89 -13.53 0.72
CA LEU A 33 2.68 -13.38 -0.71
C LEU A 33 2.70 -11.90 -1.10
N CYS A 34 3.82 -11.47 -1.67
CA CYS A 34 3.97 -10.10 -2.17
C CYS A 34 3.98 -10.12 -3.69
N GLY A 35 2.92 -9.63 -4.31
CA GLY A 35 2.83 -9.57 -5.76
C GLY A 35 3.63 -8.41 -6.34
N ALA A 36 3.89 -8.48 -7.64
CA ALA A 36 4.68 -7.46 -8.34
C ALA A 36 3.99 -6.09 -8.29
N HIS A 37 2.67 -6.05 -8.42
CA HIS A 37 1.92 -4.79 -8.35
C HIS A 37 2.02 -4.15 -6.98
N LEU A 38 1.93 -4.98 -5.92
CA LEU A 38 2.05 -4.47 -4.56
C LEU A 38 3.46 -3.96 -4.30
N GLU A 39 4.48 -4.69 -4.74
CA GLU A 39 5.86 -4.26 -4.57
C GLU A 39 6.09 -2.89 -5.21
N ALA A 40 5.61 -2.70 -6.44
CA ALA A 40 5.75 -1.43 -7.13
C ALA A 40 5.01 -0.32 -6.39
N ALA A 41 3.80 -0.61 -5.89
CA ALA A 41 3.02 0.36 -5.15
C ALA A 41 3.71 0.77 -3.85
N LEU A 42 4.28 -0.20 -3.13
CA LEU A 42 4.97 0.09 -1.87
C LEU A 42 6.20 0.97 -2.12
N ARG A 43 6.96 0.70 -3.17
CA ARG A 43 8.10 1.55 -3.53
C ARG A 43 7.65 2.96 -3.86
N HIS A 44 6.55 3.08 -4.59
CA HIS A 44 6.00 4.38 -4.97
C HIS A 44 5.59 5.18 -3.73
N ILE A 45 4.88 4.54 -2.81
CA ILE A 45 4.45 5.19 -1.57
C ILE A 45 5.65 5.66 -0.76
N ARG A 46 6.65 4.79 -0.58
CA ARG A 46 7.83 5.14 0.20
C ARG A 46 8.66 6.24 -0.47
N SER A 47 8.65 6.28 -1.80
CA SER A 47 9.32 7.33 -2.56
C SER A 47 8.67 8.70 -2.32
N GLN A 48 7.35 8.73 -2.24
CA GLN A 48 6.62 9.98 -2.02
C GLN A 48 6.58 10.39 -0.55
N GLN A 49 6.71 9.42 0.35
CA GLN A 49 6.66 9.68 1.79
C GLN A 49 7.82 8.99 2.49
N PRO A 50 9.04 9.48 2.31
CA PRO A 50 10.23 8.81 2.84
C PRO A 50 10.29 8.76 4.36
N GLU A 51 9.54 9.62 5.04
CA GLU A 51 9.50 9.65 6.50
C GLU A 51 8.45 8.69 7.08
N LEU A 52 7.69 8.02 6.22
CA LEU A 52 6.65 7.13 6.66
C LEU A 52 7.27 5.88 7.28
N SER A 53 6.90 5.59 8.53
CA SER A 53 7.46 4.46 9.28
C SER A 53 6.54 3.24 9.28
N ALA A 54 5.47 3.25 8.49
CA ALA A 54 4.53 2.13 8.42
C ALA A 54 5.19 0.90 7.80
N SER A 55 4.82 -0.28 8.30
CA SER A 55 5.30 -1.54 7.73
C SER A 55 4.59 -1.83 6.41
N ASP A 56 5.13 -2.79 5.65
CA ASP A 56 4.51 -3.20 4.40
C ASP A 56 3.08 -3.70 4.63
N LEU A 57 2.86 -4.43 5.71
CA LEU A 57 1.54 -4.93 6.05
C LEU A 57 0.56 -3.80 6.34
N GLN A 58 1.01 -2.78 7.06
CA GLN A 58 0.19 -1.60 7.33
C GLN A 58 -0.16 -0.85 6.05
N LEU A 59 0.80 -0.73 5.13
CA LEU A 59 0.55 -0.08 3.86
C LEU A 59 -0.42 -0.89 3.00
N ALA A 60 -0.30 -2.21 3.01
CA ALA A 60 -1.24 -3.07 2.28
C ALA A 60 -2.65 -2.93 2.83
N GLN A 61 -2.80 -2.87 4.15
CA GLN A 61 -4.10 -2.65 4.78
C GLN A 61 -4.68 -1.29 4.39
N ALA A 62 -3.84 -0.27 4.30
CA ALA A 62 -4.30 1.05 3.87
C ALA A 62 -4.80 1.03 2.42
N ILE A 63 -4.11 0.29 1.56
CA ILE A 63 -4.53 0.14 0.16
C ILE A 63 -5.90 -0.53 0.10
N LEU A 64 -6.14 -1.54 0.92
CA LEU A 64 -7.44 -2.22 0.96
C LEU A 64 -8.56 -1.32 1.45
N ALA A 65 -8.24 -0.30 2.23
CA ALA A 65 -9.23 0.61 2.79
C ALA A 65 -9.67 1.70 1.81
N LEU A 66 -9.06 1.78 0.64
CA LEU A 66 -9.39 2.81 -0.34
C LEU A 66 -10.79 2.68 -0.94
#